data_383e5c45bdf05fb55fa719d0b8fb70a0
#
_entry.id   383e5c45bdf05fb55fa719d0b8fb70a0
#
_cell.length_a   1.000
_cell.length_b   1.000
_cell.length_c   1.000
_cell.angle_alpha   90.00
_cell.angle_beta   90.00
_cell.angle_gamma   90.00
#
_symmetry.space_group_name_H-M   'P 1'
#
loop_
_entity.id
_entity.type
_entity.pdbx_description
1 polymer ?
#
loop_
_entity_poly.entity_id
_entity_poly.type
_entity_poly.pdbx_seq_one_letter_code
_entity_poly.pdbx_strand_id
1 'polypeptide(L)'
;TKSGKAGKTSVNYNNSFRIGSPINMPESMDSYSFAVMFNEAYKNQKGSGQVFTDEVMQKMLDFQAGKLTGGMDSDPANPNAWNYPWYNAYANVDIYSEMFKSSVFSQEHNVSVNGGSEKVTYYASFNYLDQGGLLEYGEDGLSRYNVAAKINANITKWLKFNYSTRFTRNDVWRPTSFNSQFYDYFGRMTWPNMPMYDPNGYPYGEVRNIAEGGQRDVQTDRHYHQATLIIEPIKNWVTNIELNYRITDGGVKETTLPAYNHLPDGSVDDTKANSSLYQEDTKENYLNF
;
A
#
# COMPACT_ATOMS: atom_id res chain seq x y z
N THR A 1 -9.37 26.58 9.36
CA THR A 1 -10.51 26.09 8.55
C THR A 1 -11.10 27.24 7.74
N LYS A 2 -11.37 27.04 6.44
CA LYS A 2 -12.02 28.04 5.59
C LYS A 2 -13.44 28.29 6.11
N SER A 3 -13.90 29.53 6.03
CA SER A 3 -15.26 29.95 6.41
C SER A 3 -15.94 30.59 5.21
N GLY A 4 -17.27 30.55 5.18
CA GLY A 4 -18.07 31.27 4.21
C GLY A 4 -17.87 32.79 4.34
N LYS A 5 -18.08 33.49 3.23
CA LYS A 5 -18.08 34.96 3.18
C LYS A 5 -19.45 35.43 2.74
N ALA A 6 -19.89 36.56 3.30
CA ALA A 6 -21.10 37.21 2.83
C ALA A 6 -20.90 37.64 1.36
N GLY A 7 -21.90 37.43 0.52
CA GLY A 7 -21.89 37.74 -0.88
C GLY A 7 -22.50 36.63 -1.76
N LYS A 8 -22.33 36.77 -3.07
CA LYS A 8 -22.81 35.78 -4.03
C LYS A 8 -22.12 34.44 -3.82
N THR A 9 -22.85 33.36 -4.05
CA THR A 9 -22.32 32.01 -4.04
C THR A 9 -21.18 31.88 -5.05
N SER A 10 -20.04 31.35 -4.57
CA SER A 10 -18.86 31.03 -5.40
C SER A 10 -18.59 29.55 -5.33
N VAL A 11 -18.35 28.95 -6.50
CA VAL A 11 -17.95 27.55 -6.64
C VAL A 11 -16.52 27.51 -7.17
N ASN A 12 -15.67 26.72 -6.54
CA ASN A 12 -14.30 26.51 -6.97
C ASN A 12 -14.05 25.03 -7.19
N TYR A 13 -13.37 24.71 -8.28
CA TYR A 13 -12.87 23.37 -8.57
C TYR A 13 -11.36 23.45 -8.82
N ASN A 14 -10.63 22.55 -8.19
CA ASN A 14 -9.20 22.36 -8.41
C ASN A 14 -8.94 20.87 -8.56
N ASN A 15 -8.00 20.53 -9.42
CA ASN A 15 -7.50 19.17 -9.58
C ASN A 15 -5.97 19.15 -9.57
N SER A 16 -5.41 18.00 -9.30
CA SER A 16 -3.99 17.71 -9.38
C SER A 16 -3.79 16.29 -9.88
N PHE A 17 -3.00 16.14 -10.94
CA PHE A 17 -2.55 14.86 -11.45
C PHE A 17 -1.06 14.77 -11.18
N ARG A 18 -0.62 13.62 -10.64
CA ARG A 18 0.76 13.41 -10.22
C ARG A 18 1.25 12.07 -10.75
N ILE A 19 2.50 12.05 -11.17
CA ILE A 19 3.24 10.82 -11.41
C ILE A 19 4.35 10.78 -10.37
N GLY A 20 4.34 9.75 -9.53
CA GLY A 20 5.36 9.48 -8.52
C GLY A 20 6.24 8.32 -8.96
N SER A 21 7.50 8.35 -8.58
CA SER A 21 8.45 7.27 -8.82
C SER A 21 9.13 6.91 -7.51
N PRO A 22 9.54 5.63 -7.31
CA PRO A 22 10.40 5.27 -6.20
C PRO A 22 11.71 6.07 -6.27
N ILE A 23 12.24 6.43 -5.10
CA ILE A 23 13.54 7.08 -4.97
C ILE A 23 14.45 6.20 -4.11
N ASN A 24 15.75 6.24 -4.39
CA ASN A 24 16.76 5.47 -3.67
C ASN A 24 16.49 3.96 -3.64
N MET A 25 16.04 3.39 -4.76
CA MET A 25 15.88 1.95 -4.89
C MET A 25 17.27 1.30 -4.79
N PRO A 26 17.44 0.28 -3.93
CA PRO A 26 18.65 -0.51 -3.93
C PRO A 26 18.83 -1.21 -5.28
N GLU A 27 20.06 -1.45 -5.67
CA GLU A 27 20.39 -2.30 -6.82
C GLU A 27 20.84 -3.68 -6.32
N SER A 28 20.29 -4.72 -6.89
CA SER A 28 20.74 -6.08 -6.60
C SER A 28 22.08 -6.37 -7.30
N MET A 29 22.94 -7.10 -6.61
CA MET A 29 24.12 -7.70 -7.25
C MET A 29 23.66 -8.70 -8.31
N ASP A 30 24.38 -8.83 -9.43
CA ASP A 30 24.10 -9.92 -10.38
C ASP A 30 24.33 -11.30 -9.75
N SER A 31 23.67 -12.31 -10.32
CA SER A 31 23.67 -13.65 -9.74
C SER A 31 25.04 -14.32 -9.70
N TYR A 32 25.88 -14.10 -10.73
CA TYR A 32 27.22 -14.67 -10.76
C TYR A 32 28.13 -14.04 -9.71
N SER A 33 28.16 -12.70 -9.63
CA SER A 33 28.93 -11.96 -8.61
C SER A 33 28.49 -12.32 -7.20
N PHE A 34 27.17 -12.51 -6.99
CA PHE A 34 26.60 -13.00 -5.74
C PHE A 34 27.13 -14.39 -5.39
N ALA A 35 27.12 -15.32 -6.34
CA ALA A 35 27.60 -16.68 -6.13
C ALA A 35 29.10 -16.73 -5.80
N VAL A 36 29.92 -15.90 -6.47
CA VAL A 36 31.35 -15.77 -6.17
C VAL A 36 31.54 -15.29 -4.73
N MET A 37 30.90 -14.19 -4.35
CA MET A 37 30.96 -13.63 -2.99
C MET A 37 30.51 -14.66 -1.95
N PHE A 38 29.42 -15.34 -2.21
CA PHE A 38 28.84 -16.32 -1.27
C PHE A 38 29.76 -17.53 -1.10
N ASN A 39 30.34 -18.07 -2.17
CA ASN A 39 31.29 -19.16 -2.13
C ASN A 39 32.56 -18.78 -1.36
N GLU A 40 33.06 -17.56 -1.53
CA GLU A 40 34.19 -17.05 -0.77
C GLU A 40 33.88 -16.95 0.72
N ALA A 41 32.73 -16.37 1.07
CA ALA A 41 32.26 -16.29 2.45
C ALA A 41 32.10 -17.69 3.10
N TYR A 42 31.52 -18.64 2.37
CA TYR A 42 31.36 -20.02 2.81
C TYR A 42 32.72 -20.70 3.06
N LYS A 43 33.65 -20.55 2.12
CA LYS A 43 35.04 -21.07 2.25
C LYS A 43 35.75 -20.48 3.47
N ASN A 44 35.61 -19.17 3.70
CA ASN A 44 36.19 -18.51 4.86
C ASN A 44 35.60 -19.01 6.18
N GLN A 45 34.30 -19.31 6.20
CA GLN A 45 33.62 -19.86 7.39
C GLN A 45 33.95 -21.34 7.64
N LYS A 46 33.98 -22.16 6.60
CA LYS A 46 34.12 -23.63 6.69
C LYS A 46 35.52 -24.15 6.41
N GLY A 47 36.42 -23.32 5.94
CA GLY A 47 37.78 -23.68 5.54
C GLY A 47 37.92 -24.31 4.14
N SER A 48 36.86 -24.84 3.57
CA SER A 48 36.83 -25.42 2.23
C SER A 48 35.39 -25.61 1.72
N GLY A 49 35.25 -25.92 0.42
CA GLY A 49 33.98 -26.19 -0.25
C GLY A 49 33.34 -24.95 -0.86
N GLN A 50 32.24 -25.17 -1.54
CA GLN A 50 31.44 -24.14 -2.21
C GLN A 50 29.96 -24.52 -2.12
N VAL A 51 29.08 -23.52 -2.17
CA VAL A 51 27.62 -23.67 -2.18
C VAL A 51 27.14 -23.73 -3.63
N PHE A 52 27.55 -22.77 -4.44
CA PHE A 52 27.25 -22.74 -5.85
C PHE A 52 28.37 -23.52 -6.60
N THR A 53 27.98 -24.58 -7.31
CA THR A 53 28.93 -25.37 -8.10
C THR A 53 29.37 -24.59 -9.34
N ASP A 54 30.52 -24.96 -9.91
CA ASP A 54 31.03 -24.35 -11.14
C ASP A 54 30.02 -24.50 -12.29
N GLU A 55 29.28 -25.62 -12.35
CA GLU A 55 28.21 -25.82 -13.32
C GLU A 55 27.09 -24.81 -13.18
N VAL A 56 26.59 -24.59 -11.95
CA VAL A 56 25.52 -23.60 -11.68
C VAL A 56 26.02 -22.19 -11.99
N MET A 57 27.23 -21.86 -11.60
CA MET A 57 27.84 -20.56 -11.90
C MET A 57 28.00 -20.34 -13.40
N GLN A 58 28.33 -21.37 -14.18
CA GLN A 58 28.38 -21.28 -15.64
C GLN A 58 26.96 -21.07 -16.22
N LYS A 59 25.93 -21.75 -15.69
CA LYS A 59 24.52 -21.51 -16.07
C LYS A 59 24.09 -20.09 -15.79
N MET A 60 24.53 -19.45 -14.68
CA MET A 60 24.25 -18.03 -14.39
C MET A 60 24.85 -17.13 -15.49
N LEU A 61 26.09 -17.37 -15.91
CA LEU A 61 26.70 -16.59 -17.00
C LEU A 61 25.96 -16.81 -18.33
N ASP A 62 25.56 -18.06 -18.63
CA ASP A 62 24.84 -18.38 -19.87
C ASP A 62 23.41 -17.80 -19.86
N PHE A 63 22.76 -17.74 -18.70
CA PHE A 63 21.47 -17.03 -18.51
C PHE A 63 21.62 -15.54 -18.73
N GLN A 64 22.61 -14.90 -18.11
CA GLN A 64 22.92 -13.47 -18.31
C GLN A 64 23.25 -13.14 -19.77
N ALA A 65 23.89 -14.08 -20.48
CA ALA A 65 24.19 -13.97 -21.91
C ALA A 65 22.98 -14.28 -22.82
N GLY A 66 21.81 -14.60 -22.28
CA GLY A 66 20.61 -14.98 -23.05
C GLY A 66 20.65 -16.33 -23.73
N LYS A 67 21.61 -17.20 -23.38
CA LYS A 67 21.73 -18.56 -23.94
C LYS A 67 20.82 -19.57 -23.24
N LEU A 68 20.41 -19.28 -21.97
CA LEU A 68 19.50 -20.09 -21.20
C LEU A 68 18.28 -19.25 -20.78
N THR A 69 17.16 -19.93 -20.57
CA THR A 69 15.89 -19.37 -20.11
C THR A 69 15.39 -20.15 -18.88
N GLY A 70 14.33 -19.65 -18.23
CA GLY A 70 13.64 -20.33 -17.14
C GLY A 70 14.26 -20.12 -15.76
N GLY A 71 15.58 -19.96 -15.65
CA GLY A 71 16.26 -19.64 -14.38
C GLY A 71 16.40 -20.82 -13.40
N MET A 72 15.77 -21.96 -13.66
CA MET A 72 15.88 -23.24 -12.91
C MET A 72 15.50 -24.40 -13.77
N ASP A 73 15.96 -25.60 -13.37
CA ASP A 73 15.70 -26.86 -14.08
C ASP A 73 14.80 -27.78 -13.25
N SER A 74 14.24 -28.82 -13.84
CA SER A 74 13.65 -29.93 -13.10
C SER A 74 14.72 -30.73 -12.34
N ASP A 75 14.35 -31.38 -11.24
CA ASP A 75 15.24 -32.19 -10.43
C ASP A 75 15.61 -33.46 -11.21
N PRO A 76 16.90 -33.74 -11.46
CA PRO A 76 17.34 -34.97 -12.13
C PRO A 76 16.89 -36.26 -11.43
N ALA A 77 16.71 -36.23 -10.11
CA ALA A 77 16.26 -37.38 -9.33
C ALA A 77 14.74 -37.54 -9.32
N ASN A 78 14.01 -36.45 -9.54
CA ASN A 78 12.55 -36.39 -9.61
C ASN A 78 12.11 -35.40 -10.69
N PRO A 79 12.01 -35.80 -11.97
CA PRO A 79 11.71 -34.89 -13.08
C PRO A 79 10.40 -34.12 -12.93
N ASN A 80 9.49 -34.54 -12.04
CA ASN A 80 8.25 -33.82 -11.72
C ASN A 80 8.39 -32.88 -10.51
N ALA A 81 9.62 -32.51 -10.17
CA ALA A 81 9.89 -31.45 -9.18
C ALA A 81 10.92 -30.48 -9.76
N TRP A 82 10.87 -29.23 -9.33
CA TRP A 82 11.92 -28.27 -9.64
C TRP A 82 13.18 -28.57 -8.84
N ASN A 83 14.36 -28.42 -9.45
CA ASN A 83 15.65 -28.61 -8.82
C ASN A 83 15.91 -27.50 -7.80
N TYR A 84 15.14 -27.55 -6.74
CA TYR A 84 15.30 -26.73 -5.57
C TYR A 84 16.32 -27.41 -4.61
N PRO A 85 17.11 -26.75 -3.93
CA PRO A 85 16.97 -25.44 -3.34
C PRO A 85 17.70 -24.32 -4.11
N TRP A 86 17.52 -23.09 -3.62
CA TRP A 86 18.01 -21.81 -4.06
C TRP A 86 19.45 -21.78 -4.64
N TYR A 87 20.33 -22.69 -4.26
CA TYR A 87 21.71 -22.78 -4.80
C TYR A 87 21.81 -23.50 -6.17
N ASN A 88 20.72 -24.07 -6.68
CA ASN A 88 20.68 -24.67 -8.01
C ASN A 88 20.04 -23.77 -9.08
N ALA A 89 19.34 -22.72 -8.63
CA ALA A 89 18.75 -21.75 -9.53
C ALA A 89 19.83 -20.82 -10.13
N TYR A 90 19.62 -20.40 -11.37
CA TYR A 90 20.59 -19.65 -12.18
C TYR A 90 20.00 -18.41 -12.87
N ALA A 91 18.84 -17.92 -12.45
CA ALA A 91 18.29 -16.65 -12.93
C ALA A 91 19.22 -15.47 -12.65
N ASN A 92 18.88 -14.31 -13.15
CA ASN A 92 19.55 -13.06 -12.82
C ASN A 92 18.49 -11.96 -12.64
N VAL A 93 18.06 -11.75 -11.43
CA VAL A 93 16.92 -10.91 -11.08
C VAL A 93 17.37 -9.74 -10.21
N ASP A 94 17.11 -8.52 -10.65
CA ASP A 94 17.09 -7.38 -9.75
C ASP A 94 15.69 -7.29 -9.12
N ILE A 95 15.56 -7.88 -7.95
CA ILE A 95 14.30 -8.05 -7.26
C ILE A 95 13.59 -6.70 -6.98
N TYR A 96 14.34 -5.62 -6.77
CA TYR A 96 13.76 -4.32 -6.47
C TYR A 96 13.12 -3.70 -7.72
N SER A 97 13.79 -3.78 -8.87
CA SER A 97 13.24 -3.27 -10.13
C SER A 97 12.07 -4.10 -10.63
N GLU A 98 12.03 -5.40 -10.33
CA GLU A 98 10.95 -6.30 -10.74
C GLU A 98 9.70 -6.18 -9.84
N MET A 99 9.88 -5.93 -8.54
CA MET A 99 8.76 -5.89 -7.58
C MET A 99 8.07 -4.53 -7.50
N PHE A 100 8.71 -3.46 -7.94
CA PHE A 100 8.15 -2.12 -7.84
C PHE A 100 8.02 -1.45 -9.19
N LYS A 101 6.88 -0.81 -9.41
CA LYS A 101 6.62 0.01 -10.59
C LYS A 101 7.60 1.17 -10.67
N SER A 102 8.08 1.47 -11.86
CA SER A 102 8.94 2.62 -12.11
C SER A 102 8.21 3.96 -11.89
N SER A 103 6.89 3.98 -12.05
CA SER A 103 6.06 5.16 -11.81
C SER A 103 4.61 4.77 -11.51
N VAL A 104 3.95 5.64 -10.75
CA VAL A 104 2.56 5.47 -10.32
C VAL A 104 1.78 6.78 -10.55
N PHE A 105 0.58 6.64 -11.06
CA PHE A 105 -0.35 7.75 -11.25
C PHE A 105 -1.19 7.97 -9.98
N SER A 106 -1.43 9.25 -9.65
CA SER A 106 -2.31 9.68 -8.59
C SER A 106 -3.10 10.89 -9.02
N GLN A 107 -4.34 11.00 -8.56
CA GLN A 107 -5.21 12.13 -8.86
C GLN A 107 -5.89 12.66 -7.62
N GLU A 108 -6.11 13.96 -7.61
CA GLU A 108 -6.81 14.65 -6.53
C GLU A 108 -7.77 15.68 -7.10
N HIS A 109 -9.01 15.65 -6.63
CA HIS A 109 -10.07 16.57 -7.04
C HIS A 109 -10.64 17.28 -5.83
N ASN A 110 -10.78 18.58 -5.91
CA ASN A 110 -11.34 19.39 -4.83
C ASN A 110 -12.42 20.31 -5.39
N VAL A 111 -13.63 20.20 -4.85
CA VAL A 111 -14.75 21.10 -5.14
C VAL A 111 -15.10 21.83 -3.84
N SER A 112 -15.32 23.14 -3.92
CA SER A 112 -15.82 23.88 -2.78
C SER A 112 -16.83 24.94 -3.20
N VAL A 113 -17.80 25.18 -2.33
CA VAL A 113 -18.81 26.21 -2.46
C VAL A 113 -18.81 27.08 -1.20
N ASN A 114 -18.89 28.36 -1.38
CA ASN A 114 -19.03 29.31 -0.28
C ASN A 114 -19.94 30.48 -0.68
N GLY A 115 -20.59 31.08 0.31
CA GLY A 115 -21.49 32.22 0.07
C GLY A 115 -22.22 32.60 1.35
N GLY A 116 -23.24 33.46 1.19
CA GLY A 116 -24.12 33.81 2.28
C GLY A 116 -24.51 35.28 2.29
N SER A 117 -25.16 35.69 3.38
CA SER A 117 -25.56 37.03 3.69
C SER A 117 -24.82 37.52 4.94
N GLU A 118 -25.08 38.76 5.37
CA GLU A 118 -24.60 39.30 6.65
C GLU A 118 -25.09 38.49 7.87
N LYS A 119 -26.23 37.80 7.73
CA LYS A 119 -26.83 37.00 8.82
C LYS A 119 -26.31 35.56 8.83
N VAL A 120 -26.08 34.95 7.64
CA VAL A 120 -25.70 33.54 7.53
C VAL A 120 -24.66 33.39 6.45
N THR A 121 -23.52 32.77 6.78
CA THR A 121 -22.49 32.38 5.79
C THR A 121 -22.27 30.88 5.86
N TYR A 122 -21.98 30.32 4.70
CA TYR A 122 -21.74 28.87 4.58
C TYR A 122 -20.51 28.58 3.73
N TYR A 123 -19.90 27.45 4.02
CA TYR A 123 -18.83 26.83 3.26
C TYR A 123 -19.07 25.32 3.22
N ALA A 124 -18.92 24.73 2.07
CA ALA A 124 -18.86 23.26 1.94
C ALA A 124 -17.76 22.89 0.97
N SER A 125 -17.13 21.73 1.18
CA SER A 125 -16.13 21.18 0.26
C SER A 125 -16.17 19.67 0.23
N PHE A 126 -15.80 19.14 -0.92
CA PHE A 126 -15.54 17.73 -1.17
C PHE A 126 -14.14 17.61 -1.77
N ASN A 127 -13.35 16.67 -1.25
CA ASN A 127 -12.05 16.32 -1.78
C ASN A 127 -11.99 14.81 -1.97
N TYR A 128 -11.54 14.38 -3.12
CA TYR A 128 -11.24 12.99 -3.46
C TYR A 128 -9.77 12.88 -3.86
N LEU A 129 -9.07 11.96 -3.24
CA LEU A 129 -7.72 11.54 -3.60
C LEU A 129 -7.76 10.06 -3.95
N ASP A 130 -7.13 9.72 -5.06
CA ASP A 130 -6.85 8.37 -5.49
C ASP A 130 -5.35 8.25 -5.76
N GLN A 131 -4.71 7.36 -5.02
CA GLN A 131 -3.27 7.16 -5.08
C GLN A 131 -2.98 5.68 -5.28
N GLY A 132 -2.47 5.33 -6.45
CA GLY A 132 -2.01 3.99 -6.75
C GLY A 132 -0.79 3.62 -5.92
N GLY A 133 -0.61 2.33 -5.68
CA GLY A 133 0.53 1.79 -4.99
C GLY A 133 1.70 1.45 -5.92
N LEU A 134 2.84 1.20 -5.33
CA LEU A 134 4.10 0.98 -6.05
C LEU A 134 4.38 -0.49 -6.36
N LEU A 135 3.59 -1.44 -5.85
CA LEU A 135 3.82 -2.86 -6.13
C LEU A 135 3.51 -3.19 -7.59
N GLU A 136 4.37 -3.95 -8.24
CA GLU A 136 4.13 -4.47 -9.59
C GLU A 136 3.14 -5.63 -9.54
N TYR A 137 3.18 -6.44 -8.49
CA TYR A 137 2.34 -7.62 -8.28
C TYR A 137 1.35 -7.38 -7.16
N GLY A 138 0.13 -7.90 -7.35
CA GLY A 138 -0.99 -7.62 -6.45
C GLY A 138 -1.50 -6.20 -6.63
N GLU A 139 -2.45 -5.81 -5.81
CA GLU A 139 -3.03 -4.48 -5.83
C GLU A 139 -2.77 -3.76 -4.52
N ASP A 140 -2.20 -2.56 -4.58
CA ASP A 140 -2.03 -1.69 -3.44
C ASP A 140 -2.42 -0.25 -3.77
N GLY A 141 -2.86 0.50 -2.78
CA GLY A 141 -3.25 1.88 -3.00
C GLY A 141 -4.00 2.50 -1.83
N LEU A 142 -4.40 3.75 -2.04
CA LEU A 142 -5.16 4.55 -1.08
C LEU A 142 -6.20 5.39 -1.82
N SER A 143 -7.46 5.31 -1.38
CA SER A 143 -8.47 6.31 -1.71
C SER A 143 -8.87 7.09 -0.46
N ARG A 144 -9.04 8.40 -0.60
CA ARG A 144 -9.47 9.27 0.49
C ARG A 144 -10.57 10.21 0.05
N TYR A 145 -11.64 10.22 0.83
CA TYR A 145 -12.77 11.11 0.68
C TYR A 145 -12.84 12.05 1.87
N ASN A 146 -12.90 13.35 1.60
CA ASN A 146 -13.12 14.36 2.65
C ASN A 146 -14.35 15.19 2.28
N VAL A 147 -15.28 15.30 3.21
CA VAL A 147 -16.41 16.24 3.16
C VAL A 147 -16.29 17.20 4.33
N ALA A 148 -16.41 18.48 4.07
CA ALA A 148 -16.47 19.47 5.15
C ALA A 148 -17.58 20.47 4.88
N ALA A 149 -18.30 20.85 5.93
CA ALA A 149 -19.29 21.91 5.88
C ALA A 149 -19.16 22.81 7.11
N LYS A 150 -19.42 24.08 6.92
CA LYS A 150 -19.44 25.09 7.99
C LYS A 150 -20.53 26.10 7.74
N ILE A 151 -21.30 26.41 8.78
CA ILE A 151 -22.32 27.45 8.81
C ILE A 151 -22.01 28.36 9.96
N ASN A 152 -22.04 29.68 9.72
CA ASN A 152 -21.99 30.69 10.76
C ASN A 152 -23.27 31.55 10.65
N ALA A 153 -24.01 31.68 11.74
CA ALA A 153 -25.27 32.41 11.80
C ALA A 153 -25.22 33.46 12.89
N ASN A 154 -25.49 34.71 12.52
CA ASN A 154 -25.78 35.78 13.44
C ASN A 154 -27.29 35.77 13.73
N ILE A 155 -27.72 35.04 14.78
CA ILE A 155 -29.16 34.86 15.12
C ILE A 155 -29.76 36.18 15.59
N THR A 156 -29.03 36.85 16.46
CA THR A 156 -29.36 38.20 16.94
C THR A 156 -28.08 39.06 17.00
N LYS A 157 -28.20 40.31 17.48
CA LYS A 157 -27.00 41.15 17.69
C LYS A 157 -26.09 40.62 18.81
N TRP A 158 -26.63 39.84 19.73
CA TRP A 158 -25.94 39.32 20.91
C TRP A 158 -25.76 37.79 20.90
N LEU A 159 -26.32 37.08 19.88
CA LEU A 159 -26.24 35.61 19.78
C LEU A 159 -25.75 35.19 18.41
N LYS A 160 -24.63 34.46 18.36
CA LYS A 160 -24.09 33.82 17.16
C LYS A 160 -24.01 32.33 17.38
N PHE A 161 -24.28 31.60 16.30
CA PHE A 161 -24.13 30.14 16.24
C PHE A 161 -23.19 29.77 15.11
N ASN A 162 -22.19 28.92 15.41
CA ASN A 162 -21.31 28.34 14.44
C ASN A 162 -21.42 26.82 14.51
N TYR A 163 -21.56 26.20 13.38
CA TYR A 163 -21.53 24.75 13.28
C TYR A 163 -20.57 24.34 12.18
N SER A 164 -19.72 23.36 12.46
CA SER A 164 -18.86 22.73 11.47
C SER A 164 -18.92 21.21 11.58
N THR A 165 -18.88 20.55 10.44
CA THR A 165 -18.76 19.11 10.35
C THR A 165 -17.69 18.75 9.36
N ARG A 166 -17.00 17.63 9.62
CA ARG A 166 -16.04 17.02 8.71
C ARG A 166 -16.21 15.52 8.75
N PHE A 167 -16.24 14.93 7.58
CA PHE A 167 -16.14 13.50 7.36
C PHE A 167 -14.88 13.20 6.59
N THR A 168 -14.14 12.16 6.98
CA THR A 168 -13.00 11.64 6.25
C THR A 168 -13.11 10.14 6.20
N ARG A 169 -13.08 9.56 4.99
CA ARG A 169 -12.89 8.13 4.75
C ARG A 169 -11.54 7.91 4.12
N ASN A 170 -10.77 6.99 4.68
CA ASN A 170 -9.58 6.43 4.06
C ASN A 170 -9.83 4.95 3.81
N ASP A 171 -9.66 4.54 2.56
CA ASP A 171 -9.63 3.15 2.13
C ASP A 171 -8.20 2.85 1.68
N VAL A 172 -7.55 1.90 2.35
CA VAL A 172 -6.20 1.43 2.06
C VAL A 172 -6.27 -0.05 1.77
N TRP A 173 -5.72 -0.46 0.64
CA TRP A 173 -5.64 -1.88 0.28
C TRP A 173 -4.23 -2.27 -0.09
N ARG A 174 -3.90 -3.52 0.16
CA ARG A 174 -2.60 -4.11 -0.15
C ARG A 174 -2.67 -5.63 -0.14
N PRO A 175 -1.76 -6.36 -0.79
CA PRO A 175 -1.64 -7.80 -0.62
C PRO A 175 -1.42 -8.18 0.85
N THR A 176 -2.05 -9.27 1.29
CA THR A 176 -1.92 -9.76 2.68
C THR A 176 -0.47 -10.07 3.04
N SER A 177 0.29 -10.65 2.11
CA SER A 177 1.70 -10.97 2.29
C SER A 177 2.63 -9.75 2.28
N PHE A 178 2.14 -8.56 1.88
CA PHE A 178 2.90 -7.32 1.98
C PHE A 178 2.87 -6.75 3.41
N ASN A 179 3.67 -7.33 4.28
CA ASN A 179 3.78 -7.04 5.70
C ASN A 179 5.25 -6.90 6.14
N SER A 180 5.52 -6.86 7.45
CA SER A 180 6.89 -6.75 7.97
C SER A 180 7.78 -7.93 7.57
N GLN A 181 7.22 -9.13 7.46
CA GLN A 181 7.97 -10.33 7.03
C GLN A 181 8.37 -10.23 5.55
N PHE A 182 7.55 -9.59 4.71
CA PHE A 182 7.89 -9.35 3.31
C PHE A 182 9.25 -8.67 3.18
N TYR A 183 9.50 -7.57 3.90
CA TYR A 183 10.78 -6.86 3.84
C TYR A 183 11.96 -7.70 4.33
N ASP A 184 11.72 -8.56 5.31
CA ASP A 184 12.72 -9.47 5.82
C ASP A 184 13.08 -10.56 4.81
N TYR A 185 12.07 -11.20 4.21
CA TYR A 185 12.27 -12.17 3.13
C TYR A 185 12.89 -11.52 1.90
N PHE A 186 12.38 -10.39 1.51
CA PHE A 186 12.80 -9.64 0.34
C PHE A 186 14.26 -9.19 0.41
N GLY A 187 14.70 -8.68 1.57
CA GLY A 187 16.07 -8.19 1.76
C GLY A 187 17.11 -9.26 2.08
N ARG A 188 16.71 -10.44 2.58
CA ARG A 188 17.63 -11.47 3.06
C ARG A 188 17.50 -12.82 2.38
N MET A 189 16.31 -13.19 1.95
CA MET A 189 15.97 -14.55 1.52
C MET A 189 15.76 -14.66 0.01
N THR A 190 15.52 -13.56 -0.70
CA THR A 190 15.37 -13.55 -2.15
C THR A 190 16.71 -13.20 -2.79
N TRP A 191 17.39 -14.20 -3.32
CA TRP A 191 18.71 -14.05 -3.90
C TRP A 191 18.62 -13.76 -5.41
N PRO A 192 19.57 -13.06 -6.00
CA PRO A 192 19.49 -12.65 -7.41
C PRO A 192 19.46 -13.81 -8.41
N ASN A 193 19.89 -15.00 -8.00
CA ASN A 193 19.79 -16.20 -8.84
C ASN A 193 18.43 -16.90 -8.79
N MET A 194 17.52 -16.47 -7.88
CA MET A 194 16.20 -17.09 -7.77
C MET A 194 15.25 -16.48 -8.80
N PRO A 195 14.54 -17.31 -9.61
CA PRO A 195 13.60 -16.81 -10.58
C PRO A 195 12.30 -16.33 -9.91
N MET A 196 11.67 -15.32 -10.52
CA MET A 196 10.34 -14.83 -10.11
C MET A 196 9.20 -15.62 -10.76
N TYR A 197 9.50 -16.33 -11.83
CA TYR A 197 8.60 -17.22 -12.54
C TYR A 197 9.28 -18.57 -12.74
N ASP A 198 8.49 -19.62 -12.70
CA ASP A 198 8.98 -20.94 -13.08
C ASP A 198 9.20 -21.00 -14.61
N PRO A 199 9.88 -22.04 -15.14
CA PRO A 199 10.09 -22.20 -16.57
C PRO A 199 8.80 -22.32 -17.41
N ASN A 200 7.66 -22.62 -16.79
CA ASN A 200 6.34 -22.64 -17.43
C ASN A 200 5.67 -21.27 -17.46
N GLY A 201 6.25 -20.25 -16.78
CA GLY A 201 5.75 -18.89 -16.73
C GLY A 201 4.77 -18.59 -15.60
N TYR A 202 4.62 -19.48 -14.62
CA TYR A 202 3.82 -19.22 -13.43
C TYR A 202 4.63 -18.47 -12.37
N PRO A 203 3.99 -17.54 -11.62
CA PRO A 203 4.64 -16.84 -10.51
C PRO A 203 5.26 -17.81 -9.50
N TYR A 204 6.48 -17.55 -9.10
CA TYR A 204 7.25 -18.41 -8.18
C TYR A 204 7.73 -17.63 -6.95
N GLY A 205 7.92 -18.32 -5.83
CA GLY A 205 8.43 -17.71 -4.60
C GLY A 205 7.51 -16.63 -4.03
N GLU A 206 8.08 -15.50 -3.60
CA GLU A 206 7.35 -14.40 -2.97
C GLU A 206 6.44 -13.66 -3.94
N VAL A 207 6.76 -13.60 -5.22
CA VAL A 207 5.90 -12.99 -6.24
C VAL A 207 4.52 -13.63 -6.25
N ARG A 208 4.48 -14.96 -6.19
CA ARG A 208 3.24 -15.72 -6.12
C ARG A 208 2.41 -15.32 -4.88
N ASN A 209 3.05 -15.23 -3.72
CA ASN A 209 2.35 -14.86 -2.47
C ASN A 209 1.77 -13.44 -2.54
N ILE A 210 2.49 -12.52 -3.18
CA ILE A 210 2.01 -11.13 -3.38
C ILE A 210 0.89 -11.09 -4.42
N ALA A 211 1.02 -11.81 -5.53
CA ALA A 211 0.06 -11.77 -6.63
C ALA A 211 -1.26 -12.49 -6.29
N GLU A 212 -1.19 -13.62 -5.58
CA GLU A 212 -2.30 -14.54 -5.41
C GLU A 212 -2.72 -14.75 -3.95
N GLY A 213 -1.88 -14.38 -2.98
CA GLY A 213 -2.02 -14.74 -1.56
C GLY A 213 -3.14 -14.01 -0.80
N GLY A 214 -3.94 -13.19 -1.48
CA GLY A 214 -5.08 -12.48 -0.88
C GLY A 214 -4.84 -11.01 -0.62
N GLN A 215 -5.86 -10.36 -0.06
CA GLN A 215 -5.95 -8.90 0.07
C GLN A 215 -6.24 -8.49 1.51
N ARG A 216 -5.63 -7.41 1.95
CA ARG A 216 -5.95 -6.72 3.20
C ARG A 216 -6.49 -5.33 2.88
N ASP A 217 -7.75 -5.11 3.23
CA ASP A 217 -8.46 -3.85 3.10
C ASP A 217 -8.63 -3.21 4.48
N VAL A 218 -8.28 -1.94 4.60
CA VAL A 218 -8.42 -1.17 5.84
C VAL A 218 -9.22 0.08 5.53
N GLN A 219 -10.40 0.17 6.11
CA GLN A 219 -11.25 1.35 6.02
C GLN A 219 -11.21 2.11 7.34
N THR A 220 -11.12 3.43 7.28
CA THR A 220 -11.23 4.29 8.47
C THR A 220 -12.11 5.48 8.16
N ASP A 221 -13.22 5.59 8.88
CA ASP A 221 -14.16 6.70 8.84
C ASP A 221 -14.01 7.57 10.07
N ARG A 222 -13.88 8.89 9.87
CA ARG A 222 -13.84 9.86 10.95
C ARG A 222 -14.89 10.93 10.71
N HIS A 223 -15.79 11.04 11.65
CA HIS A 223 -16.78 12.11 11.73
C HIS A 223 -16.39 13.09 12.84
N TYR A 224 -16.42 14.35 12.52
CA TYR A 224 -16.15 15.41 13.47
C TYR A 224 -17.23 16.48 13.39
N HIS A 225 -17.84 16.80 14.53
CA HIS A 225 -18.87 17.81 14.65
C HIS A 225 -18.47 18.81 15.74
N GLN A 226 -18.61 20.08 15.44
CA GLN A 226 -18.37 21.16 16.40
C GLN A 226 -19.51 22.15 16.31
N ALA A 227 -20.12 22.42 17.43
CA ALA A 227 -21.14 23.48 17.59
C ALA A 227 -20.66 24.50 18.61
N THR A 228 -20.74 25.77 18.28
CA THR A 228 -20.32 26.86 19.17
C THR A 228 -21.43 27.92 19.25
N LEU A 229 -21.86 28.23 20.46
CA LEU A 229 -22.69 29.40 20.77
C LEU A 229 -21.82 30.50 21.35
N ILE A 230 -21.93 31.70 20.77
CA ILE A 230 -21.25 32.89 21.24
C ILE A 230 -22.35 33.86 21.70
N ILE A 231 -22.37 34.21 23.00
CA ILE A 231 -23.40 34.97 23.65
C ILE A 231 -22.76 36.24 24.23
N GLU A 232 -23.19 37.41 23.76
CA GLU A 232 -22.73 38.74 24.23
C GLU A 232 -23.95 39.58 24.59
N PRO A 233 -24.64 39.28 25.72
CA PRO A 233 -25.87 39.97 26.14
C PRO A 233 -25.63 41.43 26.57
N ILE A 234 -24.44 41.72 27.05
CA ILE A 234 -23.95 43.03 27.46
C ILE A 234 -22.59 43.25 26.78
N LYS A 235 -22.34 44.45 26.29
CA LYS A 235 -21.08 44.81 25.62
C LYS A 235 -19.86 44.42 26.46
N ASN A 236 -18.93 43.70 25.85
CA ASN A 236 -17.69 43.16 26.43
C ASN A 236 -17.88 42.00 27.43
N TRP A 237 -19.09 41.44 27.59
CA TRP A 237 -19.30 40.18 28.31
C TRP A 237 -19.61 39.08 27.31
N VAL A 238 -18.58 38.32 26.94
CA VAL A 238 -18.68 37.24 25.95
C VAL A 238 -18.60 35.89 26.65
N THR A 239 -19.60 35.06 26.42
CA THR A 239 -19.64 33.66 26.84
C THR A 239 -19.61 32.74 25.60
N ASN A 240 -18.68 31.80 25.57
CA ASN A 240 -18.60 30.78 24.53
C ASN A 240 -19.00 29.42 25.13
N ILE A 241 -19.92 28.74 24.46
CA ILE A 241 -20.30 27.34 24.76
C ILE A 241 -19.93 26.54 23.53
N GLU A 242 -19.09 25.56 23.72
CA GLU A 242 -18.58 24.73 22.63
C GLU A 242 -18.88 23.25 22.89
N LEU A 243 -19.39 22.54 21.87
CA LEU A 243 -19.64 21.11 21.88
C LEU A 243 -18.85 20.48 20.74
N ASN A 244 -17.99 19.54 21.08
CA ASN A 244 -17.21 18.77 20.12
C ASN A 244 -17.58 17.29 20.22
N TYR A 245 -17.95 16.70 19.08
CA TYR A 245 -18.25 15.28 18.98
C TYR A 245 -17.46 14.66 17.85
N ARG A 246 -16.72 13.59 18.17
CA ARG A 246 -15.94 12.81 17.21
C ARG A 246 -16.36 11.36 17.28
N ILE A 247 -16.55 10.77 16.10
CA ILE A 247 -16.74 9.33 15.89
C ILE A 247 -15.59 8.85 15.01
N THR A 248 -14.97 7.76 15.37
CA THR A 248 -14.05 7.04 14.53
C THR A 248 -14.57 5.61 14.40
N ASP A 249 -14.88 5.20 13.17
CA ASP A 249 -15.23 3.84 12.82
C ASP A 249 -14.07 3.27 11.98
N GLY A 250 -13.58 2.09 12.34
CA GLY A 250 -12.52 1.39 11.64
C GLY A 250 -12.98 0.00 11.22
N GLY A 251 -12.55 -0.45 10.05
CA GLY A 251 -12.77 -1.80 9.57
C GLY A 251 -11.51 -2.37 8.94
N VAL A 252 -11.17 -3.59 9.27
CA VAL A 252 -10.12 -4.37 8.63
C VAL A 252 -10.74 -5.64 8.10
N LYS A 253 -10.53 -5.93 6.81
CA LYS A 253 -10.86 -7.19 6.19
C LYS A 253 -9.59 -7.74 5.55
N GLU A 254 -9.19 -8.92 5.97
CA GLU A 254 -8.00 -9.58 5.45
C GLU A 254 -8.37 -10.99 4.99
N THR A 255 -8.08 -11.26 3.72
CA THR A 255 -8.23 -12.59 3.13
C THR A 255 -6.85 -13.17 2.87
N THR A 256 -6.61 -14.39 3.34
CA THR A 256 -5.49 -15.20 2.86
C THR A 256 -6.05 -16.22 1.89
N LEU A 257 -5.49 -16.25 0.70
CA LEU A 257 -5.84 -17.21 -0.34
C LEU A 257 -4.69 -18.17 -0.57
N PRO A 258 -4.98 -19.42 -1.00
CA PRO A 258 -3.91 -20.33 -1.38
C PRO A 258 -3.18 -19.80 -2.61
N ALA A 259 -1.87 -19.73 -2.51
CA ALA A 259 -1.00 -19.41 -3.62
C ALA A 259 -0.18 -20.68 -3.97
N TYR A 260 -0.44 -21.27 -5.13
CA TYR A 260 0.09 -22.57 -5.48
C TYR A 260 1.39 -22.47 -6.28
N ASN A 261 2.36 -23.33 -5.98
CA ASN A 261 3.43 -23.62 -6.91
C ASN A 261 2.91 -24.53 -8.03
N HIS A 262 3.55 -24.43 -9.17
CA HIS A 262 3.31 -25.36 -10.29
C HIS A 262 4.52 -26.27 -10.43
N LEU A 263 4.24 -27.53 -10.80
CA LEU A 263 5.24 -28.54 -11.05
C LEU A 263 5.76 -28.43 -12.49
N PRO A 264 6.87 -29.09 -12.85
CA PRO A 264 7.40 -29.10 -14.22
C PRO A 264 6.40 -29.51 -15.30
N ASP A 265 5.44 -30.38 -14.99
CA ASP A 265 4.37 -30.81 -15.90
C ASP A 265 3.19 -29.80 -15.98
N GLY A 266 3.27 -28.65 -15.25
CA GLY A 266 2.26 -27.62 -15.19
C GLY A 266 1.12 -27.91 -14.21
N SER A 267 1.11 -29.04 -13.53
CA SER A 267 0.13 -29.34 -12.49
C SER A 267 0.38 -28.51 -11.23
N VAL A 268 -0.68 -28.32 -10.44
CA VAL A 268 -0.63 -27.54 -9.19
C VAL A 268 -0.05 -28.41 -8.07
N ASP A 269 0.93 -27.85 -7.33
CA ASP A 269 1.37 -28.39 -6.06
C ASP A 269 0.48 -27.84 -4.93
N ASP A 270 -0.52 -28.61 -4.51
CA ASP A 270 -1.55 -28.21 -3.54
C ASP A 270 -1.20 -28.54 -2.07
N THR A 271 0.03 -29.03 -1.83
CA THR A 271 0.43 -29.58 -0.52
C THR A 271 0.43 -28.57 0.63
N LYS A 272 0.28 -27.28 0.35
CA LYS A 272 0.32 -26.20 1.36
C LYS A 272 -0.78 -25.14 1.21
N ALA A 273 -1.94 -25.52 0.71
CA ALA A 273 -3.05 -24.60 0.51
C ALA A 273 -3.72 -24.25 1.86
N ASN A 274 -3.69 -22.96 2.23
CA ASN A 274 -4.42 -22.41 3.36
C ASN A 274 -5.25 -21.22 2.92
N SER A 275 -6.47 -21.13 3.45
CA SER A 275 -7.29 -19.93 3.32
C SER A 275 -7.81 -19.46 4.66
N SER A 276 -7.89 -18.18 4.86
CA SER A 276 -8.46 -17.57 6.05
C SER A 276 -9.15 -16.26 5.72
N LEU A 277 -10.13 -15.90 6.55
CA LEU A 277 -10.75 -14.59 6.56
C LEU A 277 -10.63 -14.02 7.97
N TYR A 278 -10.02 -12.86 8.10
CA TYR A 278 -10.03 -12.05 9.30
C TYR A 278 -10.85 -10.78 9.07
N GLN A 279 -11.72 -10.47 10.01
CA GLN A 279 -12.48 -9.22 10.00
C GLN A 279 -12.48 -8.62 11.39
N GLU A 280 -12.23 -7.33 11.48
CA GLU A 280 -12.28 -6.56 12.71
C GLU A 280 -12.99 -5.23 12.44
N ASP A 281 -13.94 -4.87 13.31
CA ASP A 281 -14.60 -3.58 13.30
C ASP A 281 -14.35 -2.88 14.63
N THR A 282 -13.95 -1.63 14.59
CA THR A 282 -13.68 -0.78 15.76
C THR A 282 -14.52 0.47 15.72
N LYS A 283 -14.99 0.91 16.89
CA LYS A 283 -15.75 2.16 17.02
C LYS A 283 -15.35 2.93 18.28
N GLU A 284 -14.95 4.18 18.09
CA GLU A 284 -14.65 5.10 19.17
C GLU A 284 -15.52 6.34 19.09
N ASN A 285 -16.06 6.77 20.25
CA ASN A 285 -16.83 7.98 20.40
C ASN A 285 -16.17 8.89 21.42
N TYR A 286 -16.06 10.16 21.10
CA TYR A 286 -15.51 11.17 21.99
C TYR A 286 -16.41 12.40 22.01
N LEU A 287 -16.80 12.84 23.22
CA LEU A 287 -17.60 14.04 23.44
C LEU A 287 -16.88 14.96 24.41
N ASN A 288 -16.79 16.24 24.08
CA ASN A 288 -16.19 17.28 24.92
C ASN A 288 -17.06 18.54 24.90
N PHE A 289 -17.13 19.19 26.07
CA PHE A 289 -17.91 20.40 26.30
C PHE A 289 -17.01 21.56 26.66
#